data_436eaf9a4246ae9d1afff48e6513a4bf
#
_entry.id   436eaf9a4246ae9d1afff48e6513a4bf
#
_cell.length_a   1.000
_cell.length_b   1.000
_cell.length_c   1.000
_cell.angle_alpha   90.00
_cell.angle_beta   90.00
_cell.angle_gamma   90.00
#
_symmetry.space_group_name_H-M   'P 1'
#
loop_
_entity.id
_entity.type
_entity.pdbx_description
1 polymer ?
#
loop_
_entity_poly.entity_id
_entity_poly.type
_entity_poly.pdbx_seq_one_letter_code
_entity_poly.pdbx_strand_id
1 'polypeptide(L)'
;MHLSRLALAAALTIALLSPASAQTILHVAPDGSDAASGEEAAPFATLARARDEVRAIKQRTGLPEGGIRVLIRDGLYMLEEPLSFAPEDSGAPGAPVVYAAAEGARPIISGGRRISGLTRRPDGSFATTIPEAANHGWVFRQLFINGRRYIPARSPNQGQFHGAGVPAEEGEENARDRFVYREGDLQAWP
;
A
#
# COMPACT_ATOMS: atom_id res chain seq x y z
N MET A 1 -76.40 -30.57 -31.20
CA MET A 1 -75.78 -30.36 -29.87
C MET A 1 -74.32 -30.73 -30.00
N HIS A 2 -73.46 -29.73 -30.24
CA HIS A 2 -72.00 -29.93 -30.32
C HIS A 2 -71.37 -29.29 -29.09
N LEU A 3 -70.78 -30.05 -28.22
CA LEU A 3 -70.02 -29.63 -27.08
C LEU A 3 -68.54 -29.48 -27.52
N SER A 4 -68.09 -28.24 -27.68
CA SER A 4 -66.68 -27.89 -27.91
C SER A 4 -65.91 -28.06 -26.62
N ARG A 5 -64.92 -28.93 -26.61
CA ARG A 5 -63.92 -29.06 -25.53
C ARG A 5 -62.78 -28.09 -25.79
N LEU A 6 -62.71 -27.00 -25.01
CA LEU A 6 -61.51 -26.16 -24.92
C LEU A 6 -60.46 -26.87 -24.02
N ALA A 7 -59.38 -27.29 -24.62
CA ALA A 7 -58.18 -27.72 -23.86
C ALA A 7 -57.35 -26.53 -23.56
N LEU A 8 -57.27 -26.18 -22.25
CA LEU A 8 -56.37 -25.09 -21.74
C LEU A 8 -54.98 -25.70 -21.49
N ALA A 9 -54.05 -25.41 -22.38
CA ALA A 9 -52.64 -25.80 -22.20
C ALA A 9 -51.95 -24.76 -21.27
N ALA A 10 -51.72 -25.11 -20.01
CA ALA A 10 -50.93 -24.34 -19.08
C ALA A 10 -49.42 -24.59 -19.37
N ALA A 11 -48.76 -23.63 -20.02
CA ALA A 11 -47.32 -23.65 -20.20
C ALA A 11 -46.64 -23.28 -18.85
N LEU A 12 -46.07 -24.28 -18.20
CA LEU A 12 -45.26 -24.09 -16.98
C LEU A 12 -43.89 -23.58 -17.39
N THR A 13 -43.67 -22.28 -17.27
CA THR A 13 -42.35 -21.65 -17.49
C THR A 13 -41.50 -21.92 -16.26
N ILE A 14 -40.65 -22.95 -16.32
CA ILE A 14 -39.59 -23.17 -15.30
C ILE A 14 -38.52 -22.14 -15.55
N ALA A 15 -38.50 -21.08 -14.75
CA ALA A 15 -37.37 -20.15 -14.67
C ALA A 15 -36.19 -20.93 -14.08
N LEU A 16 -35.20 -21.25 -14.92
CA LEU A 16 -33.89 -21.74 -14.48
C LEU A 16 -33.21 -20.62 -13.68
N LEU A 17 -33.39 -20.64 -12.35
CA LEU A 17 -32.50 -19.89 -11.49
C LEU A 17 -31.12 -20.55 -11.65
N SER A 18 -30.24 -19.91 -12.43
CA SER A 18 -28.82 -20.23 -12.39
C SER A 18 -28.35 -20.01 -10.94
N PRO A 19 -27.72 -20.98 -10.29
CA PRO A 19 -27.12 -20.74 -8.97
C PRO A 19 -26.13 -19.59 -9.13
N ALA A 20 -26.33 -18.52 -8.37
CA ALA A 20 -25.35 -17.46 -8.29
C ALA A 20 -24.05 -18.12 -7.82
N SER A 21 -23.03 -18.13 -8.68
CA SER A 21 -21.72 -18.69 -8.34
C SER A 21 -21.23 -18.04 -7.06
N ALA A 22 -21.05 -18.84 -6.00
CA ALA A 22 -20.70 -18.33 -4.69
C ALA A 22 -19.28 -17.74 -4.72
N GLN A 23 -19.20 -16.42 -4.63
CA GLN A 23 -17.93 -15.71 -4.47
C GLN A 23 -17.43 -15.87 -3.02
N THR A 24 -16.18 -16.25 -2.86
CA THR A 24 -15.56 -16.25 -1.54
C THR A 24 -15.10 -14.83 -1.18
N ILE A 25 -15.50 -14.36 0.01
CA ILE A 25 -15.13 -13.02 0.50
C ILE A 25 -14.22 -13.19 1.71
N LEU A 26 -13.07 -12.49 1.67
CA LEU A 26 -12.14 -12.37 2.79
C LEU A 26 -12.08 -10.91 3.21
N HIS A 27 -11.91 -10.66 4.50
CA HIS A 27 -11.85 -9.33 5.09
C HIS A 27 -10.49 -9.07 5.70
N VAL A 28 -9.99 -7.84 5.53
CA VAL A 28 -8.76 -7.34 6.15
C VAL A 28 -9.08 -6.05 6.88
N ALA A 29 -8.64 -5.93 8.13
CA ALA A 29 -8.83 -4.76 8.97
C ALA A 29 -7.60 -4.50 9.85
N PRO A 30 -7.23 -3.23 10.16
CA PRO A 30 -6.05 -2.93 10.97
C PRO A 30 -6.12 -3.48 12.40
N ASP A 31 -7.33 -3.70 12.91
CA ASP A 31 -7.65 -4.30 14.21
C ASP A 31 -7.94 -5.80 14.13
N GLY A 32 -7.72 -6.41 12.97
CA GLY A 32 -7.86 -7.84 12.73
C GLY A 32 -6.75 -8.68 13.35
N SER A 33 -6.77 -9.97 13.03
CA SER A 33 -5.74 -10.93 13.45
C SER A 33 -5.38 -11.90 12.34
N ASP A 34 -4.10 -12.11 12.09
CA ASP A 34 -3.64 -13.06 11.09
C ASP A 34 -3.87 -14.54 11.50
N ALA A 35 -4.26 -14.77 12.77
CA ALA A 35 -4.74 -16.06 13.25
C ALA A 35 -6.26 -16.24 13.06
N ALA A 36 -6.99 -15.21 12.63
CA ALA A 36 -8.43 -15.26 12.39
C ALA A 36 -8.79 -16.03 11.11
N SER A 37 -10.10 -16.20 10.85
CA SER A 37 -10.61 -16.92 9.68
C SER A 37 -10.64 -16.09 8.40
N GLY A 38 -10.56 -14.76 8.48
CA GLY A 38 -10.74 -13.85 7.36
C GLY A 38 -12.20 -13.55 7.03
N GLU A 39 -13.15 -14.03 7.84
CA GLU A 39 -14.55 -13.67 7.73
C GLU A 39 -14.81 -12.23 8.18
N GLU A 40 -16.00 -11.71 7.89
CA GLU A 40 -16.37 -10.34 8.25
C GLU A 40 -16.24 -10.03 9.74
N ALA A 41 -16.64 -10.97 10.61
CA ALA A 41 -16.55 -10.83 12.06
C ALA A 41 -15.14 -11.12 12.63
N ALA A 42 -14.26 -11.73 11.84
CA ALA A 42 -12.91 -12.16 12.24
C ALA A 42 -11.92 -11.88 11.10
N PRO A 43 -11.66 -10.61 10.76
CA PRO A 43 -10.82 -10.21 9.63
C PRO A 43 -9.34 -10.52 9.89
N PHE A 44 -8.57 -10.66 8.83
CA PHE A 44 -7.11 -10.69 8.90
C PHE A 44 -6.56 -9.30 9.27
N ALA A 45 -5.37 -9.26 9.87
CA ALA A 45 -4.66 -8.02 10.15
C ALA A 45 -3.88 -7.52 8.91
N THR A 46 -3.37 -8.43 8.09
CA THR A 46 -2.44 -8.09 7.00
C THR A 46 -2.93 -8.53 5.63
N LEU A 47 -2.53 -7.76 4.62
CA LEU A 47 -2.74 -8.12 3.21
C LEU A 47 -1.95 -9.36 2.81
N ALA A 48 -0.78 -9.57 3.41
CA ALA A 48 0.04 -10.75 3.18
C ALA A 48 -0.69 -12.02 3.62
N ARG A 49 -1.29 -12.00 4.82
CA ARG A 49 -2.09 -13.14 5.30
C ARG A 49 -3.31 -13.42 4.40
N ALA A 50 -3.99 -12.36 3.93
CA ALA A 50 -5.11 -12.53 3.00
C ALA A 50 -4.66 -13.16 1.67
N ARG A 51 -3.50 -12.74 1.10
CA ARG A 51 -2.92 -13.38 -0.08
C ARG A 51 -2.63 -14.86 0.18
N ASP A 52 -2.03 -15.18 1.31
CA ASP A 52 -1.68 -16.56 1.63
C ASP A 52 -2.94 -17.42 1.83
N GLU A 53 -4.03 -16.86 2.37
CA GLU A 53 -5.32 -17.56 2.43
C GLU A 53 -5.93 -17.79 1.04
N VAL A 54 -5.84 -16.82 0.12
CA VAL A 54 -6.24 -17.01 -1.28
C VAL A 54 -5.52 -18.22 -1.88
N ARG A 55 -4.21 -18.33 -1.67
CA ARG A 55 -3.40 -19.48 -2.12
C ARG A 55 -3.89 -20.79 -1.46
N ALA A 56 -4.10 -20.74 -0.16
CA ALA A 56 -4.56 -21.90 0.60
C ALA A 56 -5.93 -22.39 0.15
N ILE A 57 -6.89 -21.49 -0.11
CA ILE A 57 -8.20 -21.84 -0.66
C ILE A 57 -8.04 -22.55 -2.01
N LYS A 58 -7.25 -21.96 -2.92
CA LYS A 58 -7.01 -22.53 -4.26
C LYS A 58 -6.36 -23.90 -4.20
N GLN A 59 -5.48 -24.15 -3.23
CA GLN A 59 -4.82 -25.45 -3.03
C GLN A 59 -5.77 -26.49 -2.45
N ARG A 60 -6.65 -26.11 -1.52
CA ARG A 60 -7.57 -27.03 -0.84
C ARG A 60 -8.76 -27.42 -1.71
N THR A 61 -9.38 -26.47 -2.38
CA THR A 61 -10.68 -26.66 -3.03
C THR A 61 -10.69 -26.22 -4.51
N GLY A 62 -9.58 -25.72 -5.02
CA GLY A 62 -9.57 -25.04 -6.31
C GLY A 62 -10.05 -23.59 -6.22
N LEU A 63 -10.04 -22.89 -7.36
CA LEU A 63 -10.58 -21.54 -7.44
C LEU A 63 -12.12 -21.61 -7.44
N PRO A 64 -12.81 -20.92 -6.50
CA PRO A 64 -14.26 -20.87 -6.47
C PRO A 64 -14.84 -20.29 -7.78
N GLU A 65 -15.98 -20.80 -8.25
CA GLU A 65 -16.60 -20.38 -9.52
C GLU A 65 -16.89 -18.87 -9.58
N GLY A 66 -17.27 -18.24 -8.45
CA GLY A 66 -17.46 -16.79 -8.34
C GLY A 66 -16.17 -16.00 -8.10
N GLY A 67 -15.02 -16.68 -8.02
CA GLY A 67 -13.75 -16.08 -7.67
C GLY A 67 -13.60 -15.76 -6.16
N ILE A 68 -12.55 -15.00 -5.84
CA ILE A 68 -12.25 -14.59 -4.46
C ILE A 68 -12.14 -13.07 -4.41
N ARG A 69 -12.78 -12.45 -3.43
CA ARG A 69 -12.71 -11.03 -3.17
C ARG A 69 -12.13 -10.76 -1.78
N VAL A 70 -11.05 -9.99 -1.71
CA VAL A 70 -10.46 -9.50 -0.47
C VAL A 70 -10.93 -8.05 -0.27
N LEU A 71 -11.75 -7.83 0.74
CA LEU A 71 -12.27 -6.53 1.13
C LEU A 71 -11.40 -5.92 2.21
N ILE A 72 -10.78 -4.78 1.89
CA ILE A 72 -9.87 -4.06 2.76
C ILE A 72 -10.65 -2.95 3.44
N ARG A 73 -10.77 -3.02 4.76
CA ARG A 73 -11.45 -2.01 5.58
C ARG A 73 -10.64 -0.73 5.68
N ASP A 74 -11.29 0.31 6.14
CA ASP A 74 -10.65 1.61 6.38
C ASP A 74 -9.49 1.48 7.36
N GLY A 75 -8.41 2.26 7.12
CA GLY A 75 -7.28 2.32 8.02
C GLY A 75 -5.92 2.37 7.33
N LEU A 76 -4.86 2.36 8.15
CA LEU A 76 -3.48 2.42 7.71
C LEU A 76 -2.81 1.04 7.84
N TYR A 77 -2.39 0.50 6.72
CA TYR A 77 -1.68 -0.78 6.61
C TYR A 77 -0.20 -0.53 6.31
N MET A 78 0.65 -0.79 7.30
CA MET A 78 2.10 -0.67 7.14
C MET A 78 2.66 -1.97 6.59
N LEU A 79 3.30 -1.92 5.43
CA LEU A 79 3.98 -3.07 4.85
C LEU A 79 5.42 -3.08 5.36
N GLU A 80 5.78 -4.08 6.14
CA GLU A 80 7.17 -4.29 6.60
C GLU A 80 8.04 -4.84 5.47
N GLU A 81 7.43 -5.64 4.58
CA GLU A 81 8.06 -6.21 3.40
C GLU A 81 7.19 -5.97 2.15
N PRO A 82 7.77 -6.05 0.94
CA PRO A 82 7.01 -5.95 -0.30
C PRO A 82 5.92 -7.02 -0.39
N LEU A 83 4.68 -6.61 -0.67
CA LEU A 83 3.59 -7.53 -0.98
C LEU A 83 3.74 -8.02 -2.43
N SER A 84 4.33 -9.19 -2.60
CA SER A 84 4.57 -9.79 -3.92
C SER A 84 3.44 -10.72 -4.32
N PHE A 85 2.99 -10.60 -5.56
CA PHE A 85 2.04 -11.50 -6.21
C PHE A 85 2.75 -12.31 -7.31
N ALA A 86 2.34 -13.56 -7.46
CA ALA A 86 2.89 -14.49 -8.42
C ALA A 86 1.76 -15.16 -9.24
N PRO A 87 2.05 -15.97 -10.26
CA PRO A 87 1.00 -16.60 -11.06
C PRO A 87 -0.05 -17.39 -10.27
N GLU A 88 0.34 -17.99 -9.14
CA GLU A 88 -0.60 -18.69 -8.25
C GLU A 88 -1.65 -17.77 -7.60
N ASP A 89 -1.42 -16.46 -7.56
CA ASP A 89 -2.37 -15.47 -7.02
C ASP A 89 -3.43 -15.05 -8.05
N SER A 90 -3.26 -15.45 -9.32
CA SER A 90 -4.16 -15.07 -10.39
C SER A 90 -5.52 -15.76 -10.28
N GLY A 91 -6.57 -15.07 -10.72
CA GLY A 91 -7.88 -15.65 -10.98
C GLY A 91 -7.95 -16.36 -12.34
N ALA A 92 -9.16 -16.63 -12.79
CA ALA A 92 -9.47 -17.18 -14.10
C ALA A 92 -10.63 -16.40 -14.76
N PRO A 93 -10.86 -16.55 -16.07
CA PRO A 93 -12.03 -15.98 -16.72
C PRO A 93 -13.32 -16.42 -16.00
N GLY A 94 -14.14 -15.47 -15.58
CA GLY A 94 -15.36 -15.71 -14.80
C GLY A 94 -15.14 -15.91 -13.28
N ALA A 95 -13.91 -16.15 -12.83
CA ALA A 95 -13.56 -16.37 -11.42
C ALA A 95 -12.35 -15.49 -11.00
N PRO A 96 -12.49 -14.16 -10.92
CA PRO A 96 -11.38 -13.27 -10.62
C PRO A 96 -10.94 -13.35 -9.15
N VAL A 97 -9.67 -13.04 -8.88
CA VAL A 97 -9.17 -12.69 -7.55
C VAL A 97 -9.04 -11.17 -7.47
N VAL A 98 -9.81 -10.54 -6.59
CA VAL A 98 -9.93 -9.08 -6.50
C VAL A 98 -9.57 -8.60 -5.10
N TYR A 99 -8.63 -7.66 -5.01
CA TYR A 99 -8.36 -6.89 -3.80
C TYR A 99 -8.95 -5.49 -3.97
N ALA A 100 -9.90 -5.14 -3.11
CA ALA A 100 -10.61 -3.88 -3.21
C ALA A 100 -10.87 -3.27 -1.83
N ALA A 101 -11.01 -1.95 -1.76
CA ALA A 101 -11.54 -1.31 -0.57
C ALA A 101 -12.96 -1.82 -0.29
N ALA A 102 -13.30 -2.01 0.98
CA ALA A 102 -14.68 -2.22 1.38
C ALA A 102 -15.54 -1.00 1.01
N GLU A 103 -16.84 -1.18 0.94
CA GLU A 103 -17.73 -0.08 0.57
C GLU A 103 -17.58 1.12 1.50
N GLY A 104 -17.35 2.30 0.94
CA GLY A 104 -17.10 3.54 1.67
C GLY A 104 -15.74 3.66 2.34
N ALA A 105 -14.91 2.59 2.34
CA ALA A 105 -13.59 2.61 2.97
C ALA A 105 -12.52 3.26 2.09
N ARG A 106 -11.49 3.82 2.75
CA ARG A 106 -10.30 4.42 2.11
C ARG A 106 -9.03 3.87 2.77
N PRO A 107 -8.69 2.60 2.55
CA PRO A 107 -7.48 2.02 3.10
C PRO A 107 -6.24 2.73 2.56
N ILE A 108 -5.28 2.99 3.44
CA ILE A 108 -3.98 3.55 3.09
C ILE A 108 -2.94 2.44 3.26
N ILE A 109 -2.32 2.02 2.17
CA ILE A 109 -1.24 1.04 2.18
C ILE A 109 0.09 1.80 2.08
N SER A 110 1.00 1.57 3.03
CA SER A 110 2.26 2.31 3.13
C SER A 110 3.44 1.36 3.36
N GLY A 111 4.49 1.50 2.57
CA GLY A 111 5.79 0.88 2.83
C GLY A 111 6.71 1.70 3.74
N GLY A 112 6.19 2.75 4.38
CA GLY A 112 6.94 3.56 5.34
C GLY A 112 7.04 2.89 6.70
N ARG A 113 7.79 3.53 7.61
CA ARG A 113 7.83 3.16 9.02
C ARG A 113 7.27 4.30 9.87
N ARG A 114 6.46 3.96 10.87
CA ARG A 114 5.96 4.94 11.83
C ARG A 114 7.08 5.36 12.76
N ILE A 115 7.36 6.65 12.79
CA ILE A 115 8.30 7.24 13.74
C ILE A 115 7.50 7.78 14.92
N SER A 116 7.88 7.40 16.12
CA SER A 116 7.28 7.82 17.39
C SER A 116 8.36 8.38 18.34
N GLY A 117 7.95 8.80 19.53
CA GLY A 117 8.89 9.29 20.54
C GLY A 117 9.49 10.65 20.22
N LEU A 118 8.79 11.47 19.42
CA LEU A 118 9.21 12.84 19.13
C LEU A 118 9.15 13.70 20.41
N THR A 119 10.26 14.33 20.76
CA THR A 119 10.37 15.27 21.88
C THR A 119 10.55 16.69 21.36
N ARG A 120 9.84 17.64 21.96
CA ARG A 120 9.98 19.05 21.61
C ARG A 120 11.24 19.63 22.26
N ARG A 121 12.06 20.29 21.49
CA ARG A 121 13.25 21.02 21.95
C ARG A 121 12.90 22.46 22.35
N PRO A 122 13.81 23.16 23.09
CA PRO A 122 13.60 24.55 23.47
C PRO A 122 13.46 25.52 22.29
N ASP A 123 14.09 25.22 21.16
CA ASP A 123 14.00 25.99 19.90
C ASP A 123 12.67 25.78 19.15
N GLY A 124 11.79 24.95 19.68
CA GLY A 124 10.51 24.61 19.08
C GLY A 124 10.57 23.47 18.06
N SER A 125 11.73 22.96 17.71
CA SER A 125 11.89 21.78 16.85
C SER A 125 11.48 20.50 17.58
N PHE A 126 11.24 19.44 16.79
CA PHE A 126 11.00 18.11 17.32
C PHE A 126 12.13 17.16 16.93
N ALA A 127 12.54 16.32 17.84
CA ALA A 127 13.60 15.35 17.62
C ALA A 127 13.24 13.98 18.18
N THR A 128 13.74 12.96 17.49
CA THR A 128 13.76 11.58 17.97
C THR A 128 15.02 10.90 17.43
N THR A 129 15.43 9.83 18.09
CA THR A 129 16.51 8.97 17.62
C THR A 129 15.93 7.75 16.94
N ILE A 130 16.42 7.45 15.75
CA ILE A 130 16.07 6.24 15.00
C ILE A 130 17.35 5.40 14.94
N PRO A 131 17.49 4.36 15.78
CA PRO A 131 18.74 3.61 15.91
C PRO A 131 19.22 3.00 14.58
N GLU A 132 18.30 2.48 13.76
CA GLU A 132 18.62 1.88 12.47
C GLU A 132 19.18 2.89 11.48
N ALA A 133 18.71 4.14 11.53
CA ALA A 133 19.23 5.21 10.68
C ALA A 133 20.57 5.73 11.20
N ALA A 134 20.76 5.80 12.51
CA ALA A 134 22.02 6.23 13.13
C ALA A 134 23.18 5.30 12.75
N ASN A 135 22.92 4.02 12.60
CA ASN A 135 23.91 3.00 12.23
C ASN A 135 24.01 2.77 10.70
N HIS A 136 23.48 3.67 9.88
CA HIS A 136 23.44 3.57 8.42
C HIS A 136 22.73 2.32 7.87
N GLY A 137 22.01 1.57 8.71
CA GLY A 137 21.25 0.40 8.31
C GLY A 137 19.93 0.74 7.60
N TRP A 138 19.43 1.96 7.82
CA TRP A 138 18.22 2.45 7.16
C TRP A 138 18.39 3.89 6.68
N VAL A 139 18.31 4.06 5.35
CA VAL A 139 18.34 5.38 4.71
C VAL A 139 16.95 5.69 4.19
N PHE A 140 16.31 6.71 4.76
CA PHE A 140 15.02 7.19 4.26
C PHE A 140 15.22 8.51 3.49
N ARG A 141 14.42 8.69 2.45
CA ARG A 141 14.46 9.89 1.59
C ARG A 141 13.22 10.74 1.69
N GLN A 142 12.20 10.26 2.39
CA GLN A 142 10.91 10.93 2.49
C GLN A 142 10.41 10.89 3.93
N LEU A 143 9.89 12.02 4.39
CA LEU A 143 9.21 12.16 5.67
C LEU A 143 7.77 12.61 5.41
N PHE A 144 6.83 11.92 6.02
CA PHE A 144 5.41 12.29 5.99
C PHE A 144 4.95 12.61 7.40
N ILE A 145 4.23 13.73 7.56
CA ILE A 145 3.57 14.12 8.81
C ILE A 145 2.10 14.34 8.48
N ASN A 146 1.20 13.61 9.14
CA ASN A 146 -0.24 13.67 8.89
C ASN A 146 -0.61 13.48 7.40
N GLY A 147 0.04 12.51 6.74
CA GLY A 147 -0.18 12.21 5.32
C GLY A 147 0.44 13.20 4.33
N ARG A 148 1.06 14.28 4.79
CA ARG A 148 1.72 15.28 3.95
C ARG A 148 3.23 15.05 3.89
N ARG A 149 3.80 14.98 2.68
CA ARG A 149 5.25 14.88 2.49
C ARG A 149 5.95 16.19 2.82
N TYR A 150 7.01 16.11 3.60
CA TYR A 150 7.89 17.22 3.92
C TYR A 150 9.19 17.12 3.15
N ILE A 151 9.78 18.27 2.90
CA ILE A 151 11.06 18.41 2.20
C ILE A 151 12.16 18.31 3.27
N PRO A 152 13.23 17.53 3.04
CA PRO A 152 14.41 17.55 3.90
C PRO A 152 14.96 18.97 4.03
N ALA A 153 15.45 19.32 5.21
CA ALA A 153 16.11 20.60 5.43
C ALA A 153 17.28 20.75 4.46
N ARG A 154 17.35 21.88 3.80
CA ARG A 154 18.44 22.23 2.87
C ARG A 154 18.69 23.73 2.88
N SER A 155 19.86 24.11 2.49
CA SER A 155 20.22 25.51 2.24
C SER A 155 20.63 25.67 0.76
N PRO A 156 20.09 26.67 0.02
CA PRO A 156 18.99 27.53 0.38
C PRO A 156 17.65 26.77 0.34
N ASN A 157 16.63 27.22 1.09
CA ASN A 157 15.30 26.60 1.08
C ASN A 157 14.62 26.66 -0.30
N GLN A 158 14.96 27.68 -1.11
CA GLN A 158 14.48 27.85 -2.48
C GLN A 158 15.68 28.11 -3.41
N GLY A 159 15.60 27.62 -4.64
CA GLY A 159 16.68 27.76 -5.61
C GLY A 159 17.88 26.84 -5.30
N GLN A 160 19.06 27.27 -5.70
CA GLN A 160 20.32 26.56 -5.49
C GLN A 160 21.47 27.58 -5.43
N PHE A 161 22.55 27.23 -4.75
CA PHE A 161 23.80 27.97 -4.87
C PHE A 161 24.48 27.63 -6.20
N HIS A 162 25.20 28.56 -6.75
CA HIS A 162 25.99 28.40 -7.98
C HIS A 162 27.47 28.51 -7.64
N GLY A 163 28.26 27.58 -8.12
CA GLY A 163 29.73 27.69 -8.07
C GLY A 163 30.19 28.98 -8.75
N ALA A 164 31.09 29.71 -8.11
CA ALA A 164 31.67 30.91 -8.67
C ALA A 164 32.83 30.62 -9.66
N GLY A 165 33.26 29.37 -9.71
CA GLY A 165 34.33 28.89 -10.60
C GLY A 165 35.01 27.65 -10.04
N VAL A 166 36.05 27.22 -10.72
CA VAL A 166 36.96 26.18 -10.25
C VAL A 166 38.27 26.88 -9.86
N PRO A 167 38.87 26.63 -8.67
CA PRO A 167 40.15 27.22 -8.33
C PRO A 167 41.20 26.69 -9.30
N ALA A 168 41.83 27.60 -10.01
CA ALA A 168 42.98 27.30 -10.85
C ALA A 168 44.24 27.62 -10.02
N GLU A 169 44.91 26.62 -9.50
CA GLU A 169 46.29 26.74 -9.07
C GLU A 169 47.19 26.51 -10.30
N GLU A 170 48.34 27.18 -10.35
CA GLU A 170 49.29 27.04 -11.46
C GLU A 170 49.66 25.58 -11.66
N GLY A 171 49.24 25.02 -12.83
CA GLY A 171 49.51 23.61 -13.19
C GLY A 171 48.36 22.62 -13.00
N GLU A 172 47.17 23.04 -12.48
CA GLU A 172 45.98 22.17 -12.39
C GLU A 172 45.00 22.45 -13.55
N GLU A 173 44.95 21.57 -14.51
CA GLU A 173 44.03 21.74 -15.67
C GLU A 173 42.57 21.34 -15.38
N ASN A 174 42.18 20.86 -14.24
CA ASN A 174 40.76 20.60 -13.89
C ASN A 174 40.63 20.04 -12.46
N ALA A 175 40.51 20.89 -11.46
CA ALA A 175 40.11 20.46 -10.13
C ALA A 175 38.62 20.06 -10.13
N ARG A 176 38.30 18.75 -10.27
CA ARG A 176 36.94 18.21 -10.21
C ARG A 176 36.45 17.98 -8.78
N ASP A 177 37.33 18.09 -7.81
CA ASP A 177 37.13 17.87 -6.38
C ASP A 177 36.91 19.15 -5.59
N ARG A 178 37.07 20.33 -6.24
CA ARG A 178 37.03 21.67 -5.61
C ARG A 178 36.14 22.62 -6.43
N PHE A 179 35.54 23.58 -5.75
CA PHE A 179 34.81 24.67 -6.38
C PHE A 179 34.95 25.96 -5.54
N VAL A 180 34.88 27.12 -6.20
CA VAL A 180 34.79 28.40 -5.54
C VAL A 180 33.32 28.70 -5.23
N TYR A 181 33.03 29.08 -3.99
CA TYR A 181 31.69 29.52 -3.58
C TYR A 181 31.71 31.03 -3.31
N ARG A 182 30.56 31.66 -3.35
CA ARG A 182 30.44 33.08 -3.02
C ARG A 182 30.43 33.26 -1.52
N GLU A 183 31.00 34.38 -1.04
CA GLU A 183 30.97 34.72 0.37
C GLU A 183 29.53 34.75 0.89
N GLY A 184 29.27 34.07 2.00
CA GLY A 184 27.95 33.93 2.61
C GLY A 184 27.10 32.73 2.13
N ASP A 185 27.48 32.03 1.04
CA ASP A 185 26.74 30.85 0.54
C ASP A 185 26.92 29.65 1.47
N LEU A 186 28.10 29.48 2.05
CA LEU A 186 28.40 28.41 3.01
C LEU A 186 28.55 28.99 4.40
N GLN A 187 27.90 28.36 5.36
CA GLN A 187 27.95 28.69 6.77
C GLN A 187 28.35 27.47 7.59
N ALA A 188 29.08 27.66 8.67
CA ALA A 188 29.28 26.61 9.65
C ALA A 188 27.94 26.37 10.38
N TRP A 189 27.36 25.22 10.21
CA TRP A 189 26.18 24.80 10.95
C TRP A 189 26.59 24.20 12.29
N PRO A 190 25.88 24.52 13.39
CA PRO A 190 26.18 23.96 14.70
C PRO A 190 25.97 22.45 14.79
#